data_0cade16b6603963b0ffae41cfe604683
#
_entry.id   0cade16b6603963b0ffae41cfe604683
#
_cell.length_a   1.000
_cell.length_b   1.000
_cell.length_c   1.000
_cell.angle_alpha   90.00
_cell.angle_beta   90.00
_cell.angle_gamma   90.00
#
_symmetry.space_group_name_H-M   'P 1'
#
loop_
_entity.id
_entity.type
_entity.pdbx_description
1 polymer ?
#
loop_
_entity_poly.entity_id
_entity_poly.type
_entity_poly.pdbx_seq_one_letter_code
_entity_poly.pdbx_strand_id
1 'polypeptide(L)'
;MKILIVVDMQHDFIDGVLGTPEAVAIVPKVKEKIEQYRDDPNGVVIYTADTHHENYLNTMEGKKLPIPHCIHPSHGWMIPEDLYILNSPIIMKNTFGAENLPNYLTSIERICEKDKGSIEAIEIIGLCTDICVISNVMIAKSCYPEVPIIVDSSCCAGVTPESHKNALEAMKMCQIEIV
;
A
#
# COMPACT_ATOMS: atom_id res chain seq x y z
N MET A 1 17.34 -6.32 5.88
CA MET A 1 16.64 -5.88 4.63
C MET A 1 15.63 -4.79 4.95
N LYS A 2 15.31 -3.95 3.97
CA LYS A 2 14.27 -2.93 4.07
C LYS A 2 13.13 -3.30 3.13
N ILE A 3 11.89 -3.22 3.59
CA ILE A 3 10.69 -3.56 2.79
C ILE A 3 9.94 -2.29 2.47
N LEU A 4 9.60 -2.09 1.21
CA LEU A 4 8.64 -1.09 0.74
C LEU A 4 7.32 -1.79 0.41
N ILE A 5 6.24 -1.35 1.05
CA ILE A 5 4.88 -1.77 0.73
C ILE A 5 4.19 -0.65 -0.04
N VAL A 6 3.90 -0.91 -1.32
CA VAL A 6 3.18 0.02 -2.20
C VAL A 6 1.71 -0.36 -2.17
N VAL A 7 0.89 0.46 -1.51
CA VAL A 7 -0.50 0.16 -1.24
C VAL A 7 -1.39 0.71 -2.35
N ASP A 8 -2.08 -0.20 -3.04
CA ASP A 8 -3.21 0.05 -3.94
C ASP A 8 -3.00 1.20 -4.96
N MET A 9 -1.79 1.30 -5.51
CA MET A 9 -1.49 2.27 -6.57
C MET A 9 -2.08 1.80 -7.91
N GLN A 10 -3.42 1.70 -7.96
CA GLN A 10 -4.21 1.20 -9.08
C GLN A 10 -4.88 2.36 -9.84
N HIS A 11 -5.19 2.16 -11.12
CA HIS A 11 -5.81 3.19 -11.95
C HIS A 11 -7.10 3.76 -11.35
N ASP A 12 -7.97 2.92 -10.79
CA ASP A 12 -9.23 3.42 -10.22
C ASP A 12 -9.04 4.39 -9.05
N PHE A 13 -7.93 4.27 -8.30
CA PHE A 13 -7.61 5.17 -7.19
C PHE A 13 -6.72 6.36 -7.60
N ILE A 14 -5.99 6.27 -8.72
CA ILE A 14 -5.11 7.34 -9.18
C ILE A 14 -5.89 8.35 -10.01
N ASP A 15 -6.42 7.92 -11.15
CA ASP A 15 -7.05 8.75 -12.18
C ASP A 15 -8.41 8.20 -12.69
N GLY A 16 -8.85 7.07 -12.12
CA GLY A 16 -10.11 6.41 -12.46
C GLY A 16 -11.30 6.88 -11.60
N VAL A 17 -12.25 5.98 -11.34
CA VAL A 17 -13.56 6.31 -10.74
C VAL A 17 -13.49 6.85 -9.32
N LEU A 18 -12.42 6.57 -8.57
CA LEU A 18 -12.14 7.10 -7.23
C LEU A 18 -10.88 7.97 -7.20
N GLY A 19 -10.35 8.33 -8.37
CA GLY A 19 -9.15 9.15 -8.50
C GLY A 19 -9.33 10.57 -7.98
N THR A 20 -8.24 11.15 -7.48
CA THR A 20 -8.20 12.53 -6.99
C THR A 20 -6.99 13.26 -7.55
N PRO A 21 -7.01 14.61 -7.62
CA PRO A 21 -5.82 15.39 -8.01
C PRO A 21 -4.61 15.11 -7.11
N GLU A 22 -4.84 14.88 -5.82
CA GLU A 22 -3.81 14.54 -4.84
C GLU A 22 -3.20 13.16 -5.12
N ALA A 23 -4.03 12.17 -5.49
CA ALA A 23 -3.55 10.83 -5.88
C ALA A 23 -2.67 10.88 -7.14
N VAL A 24 -3.07 11.67 -8.15
CA VAL A 24 -2.25 11.88 -9.35
C VAL A 24 -0.93 12.59 -8.99
N ALA A 25 -0.96 13.57 -8.09
CA ALA A 25 0.20 14.38 -7.73
C ALA A 25 1.32 13.57 -7.04
N ILE A 26 0.99 12.47 -6.34
CA ILE A 26 2.00 11.65 -5.67
C ILE A 26 2.69 10.64 -6.60
N VAL A 27 2.12 10.32 -7.77
CA VAL A 27 2.64 9.28 -8.69
C VAL A 27 4.13 9.42 -8.99
N PRO A 28 4.67 10.62 -9.32
CA PRO A 28 6.10 10.76 -9.58
C PRO A 28 6.98 10.42 -8.38
N LYS A 29 6.55 10.79 -7.16
CA LYS A 29 7.29 10.51 -5.93
C LYS A 29 7.23 9.04 -5.54
N VAL A 30 6.07 8.41 -5.72
CA VAL A 30 5.90 6.95 -5.54
C VAL A 30 6.84 6.20 -6.48
N LYS A 31 6.91 6.61 -7.75
CA LYS A 31 7.83 6.02 -8.74
C LYS A 31 9.29 6.15 -8.29
N GLU A 32 9.71 7.34 -7.91
CA GLU A 32 11.08 7.59 -7.42
C GLU A 32 11.40 6.71 -6.20
N LYS A 33 10.47 6.59 -5.25
CA LYS A 33 10.63 5.74 -4.07
C LYS A 33 10.76 4.26 -4.44
N ILE A 34 9.94 3.77 -5.36
CA ILE A 34 10.03 2.39 -5.87
C ILE A 34 11.40 2.14 -6.52
N GLU A 35 11.89 3.08 -7.33
CA GLU A 35 13.20 2.99 -7.98
C GLU A 35 14.34 2.97 -6.95
N GLN A 36 14.28 3.79 -5.90
CA GLN A 36 15.25 3.79 -4.80
C GLN A 36 15.33 2.41 -4.11
N TYR A 37 14.19 1.77 -3.84
CA TYR A 37 14.17 0.45 -3.23
C TYR A 37 14.59 -0.67 -4.19
N ARG A 38 14.25 -0.56 -5.47
CA ARG A 38 14.71 -1.50 -6.52
C ARG A 38 16.23 -1.50 -6.64
N ASP A 39 16.84 -0.33 -6.55
CA ASP A 39 18.28 -0.14 -6.76
C ASP A 39 19.10 -0.36 -5.47
N ASP A 40 18.44 -0.41 -4.29
CA ASP A 40 19.08 -0.80 -3.01
C ASP A 40 19.23 -2.33 -2.95
N PRO A 41 20.47 -2.87 -2.83
CA PRO A 41 20.68 -4.32 -2.71
C PRO A 41 19.96 -4.94 -1.50
N ASN A 42 19.63 -4.16 -0.47
CA ASN A 42 18.85 -4.59 0.68
C ASN A 42 17.35 -4.30 0.55
N GLY A 43 16.94 -3.65 -0.53
CA GLY A 43 15.55 -3.30 -0.80
C GLY A 43 14.71 -4.50 -1.26
N VAL A 44 13.46 -4.52 -0.83
CA VAL A 44 12.42 -5.44 -1.31
C VAL A 44 11.14 -4.64 -1.50
N VAL A 45 10.54 -4.73 -2.68
CA VAL A 45 9.27 -4.05 -2.98
C VAL A 45 8.16 -5.07 -3.09
N ILE A 46 7.06 -4.84 -2.39
CA ILE A 46 5.82 -5.62 -2.47
C ILE A 46 4.64 -4.68 -2.70
N TYR A 47 3.60 -5.18 -3.33
CA TYR A 47 2.40 -4.40 -3.66
C TYR A 47 1.19 -4.99 -2.97
N THR A 48 0.22 -4.15 -2.63
CA THR A 48 -1.16 -4.59 -2.44
C THR A 48 -2.01 -4.13 -3.62
N ALA A 49 -3.06 -4.89 -3.91
CA ALA A 49 -4.06 -4.51 -4.90
C ALA A 49 -5.46 -4.80 -4.36
N ASP A 50 -6.23 -3.76 -4.20
CA ASP A 50 -7.64 -3.90 -3.89
C ASP A 50 -8.32 -4.65 -5.03
N THR A 51 -9.11 -5.68 -4.69
CA THR A 51 -9.58 -6.64 -5.70
C THR A 51 -11.01 -7.02 -5.43
N HIS A 52 -11.90 -6.45 -6.21
CA HIS A 52 -13.32 -6.75 -6.17
C HIS A 52 -13.77 -7.57 -7.39
N HIS A 53 -14.99 -8.07 -7.33
CA HIS A 53 -15.63 -8.85 -8.38
C HIS A 53 -16.98 -8.27 -8.75
N GLU A 54 -17.63 -8.81 -9.78
CA GLU A 54 -18.93 -8.34 -10.32
C GLU A 54 -20.02 -8.21 -9.25
N ASN A 55 -19.92 -8.94 -8.14
CA ASN A 55 -20.87 -8.88 -7.03
C ASN A 55 -20.59 -7.75 -6.02
N TYR A 56 -19.66 -6.83 -6.30
CA TYR A 56 -19.24 -5.75 -5.40
C TYR A 56 -20.42 -5.01 -4.75
N LEU A 57 -21.42 -4.61 -5.52
CA LEU A 57 -22.60 -3.89 -5.01
C LEU A 57 -23.43 -4.67 -3.98
N ASN A 58 -23.24 -6.00 -3.89
CA ASN A 58 -23.89 -6.85 -2.90
C ASN A 58 -23.10 -6.98 -1.60
N THR A 59 -21.84 -6.49 -1.58
CA THR A 59 -20.98 -6.51 -0.39
C THR A 59 -21.39 -5.41 0.59
N MET A 60 -20.88 -5.48 1.82
CA MET A 60 -21.09 -4.43 2.82
C MET A 60 -20.43 -3.11 2.41
N GLU A 61 -19.28 -3.19 1.76
CA GLU A 61 -18.57 -2.03 1.22
C GLU A 61 -19.37 -1.40 0.08
N GLY A 62 -19.79 -2.19 -0.92
CA GLY A 62 -20.59 -1.70 -2.05
C GLY A 62 -21.93 -1.09 -1.66
N LYS A 63 -22.51 -1.49 -0.52
CA LYS A 63 -23.71 -0.85 0.04
C LYS A 63 -23.44 0.54 0.62
N LYS A 64 -22.21 0.79 1.11
CA LYS A 64 -21.81 2.07 1.68
C LYS A 64 -21.18 2.99 0.65
N LEU A 65 -20.42 2.43 -0.28
CA LEU A 65 -19.80 3.10 -1.42
C LEU A 65 -20.29 2.44 -2.72
N PRO A 66 -21.44 2.85 -3.27
CA PRO A 66 -22.03 2.19 -4.45
C PRO A 66 -21.36 2.61 -5.77
N ILE A 67 -20.03 2.60 -5.78
CA ILE A 67 -19.18 2.90 -6.93
C ILE A 67 -18.30 1.66 -7.19
N PRO A 68 -18.63 0.82 -8.17
CA PRO A 68 -17.78 -0.30 -8.53
C PRO A 68 -16.38 0.18 -8.92
N HIS A 69 -15.36 -0.36 -8.29
CA HIS A 69 -13.97 -0.04 -8.53
C HIS A 69 -13.10 -1.27 -8.33
N CYS A 70 -11.90 -1.24 -8.88
CA CYS A 70 -10.93 -2.32 -8.78
C CYS A 70 -11.52 -3.71 -9.10
N ILE A 71 -12.43 -3.76 -10.08
CA ILE A 71 -13.07 -5.02 -10.51
C ILE A 71 -12.05 -5.82 -11.32
N HIS A 72 -11.63 -6.97 -10.78
CA HIS A 72 -10.69 -7.85 -11.49
C HIS A 72 -11.37 -8.55 -12.67
N PRO A 73 -10.75 -8.58 -13.89
CA PRO A 73 -9.45 -8.02 -14.29
C PRO A 73 -9.55 -6.72 -15.11
N SER A 74 -10.32 -5.73 -14.68
CA SER A 74 -10.49 -4.47 -15.43
C SER A 74 -9.21 -3.63 -15.48
N HIS A 75 -9.15 -2.66 -16.39
CA HIS A 75 -8.08 -1.66 -16.43
C HIS A 75 -7.95 -0.89 -15.10
N GLY A 76 -9.09 -0.53 -14.49
CA GLY A 76 -9.11 0.18 -13.21
C GLY A 76 -8.43 -0.58 -12.05
N TRP A 77 -8.47 -1.93 -12.11
CA TRP A 77 -7.80 -2.79 -11.16
C TRP A 77 -6.27 -2.83 -11.35
N MET A 78 -5.75 -2.55 -12.54
CA MET A 78 -4.32 -2.69 -12.83
C MET A 78 -3.51 -1.59 -12.13
N ILE A 79 -2.29 -1.97 -11.69
CA ILE A 79 -1.25 -1.02 -11.29
C ILE A 79 -0.59 -0.50 -12.58
N PRO A 80 -0.36 0.82 -12.73
CA PRO A 80 0.36 1.36 -13.88
C PRO A 80 1.70 0.67 -14.09
N GLU A 81 2.01 0.33 -15.36
CA GLU A 81 3.22 -0.43 -15.71
C GLU A 81 4.51 0.23 -15.22
N ASP A 82 4.56 1.56 -15.20
CA ASP A 82 5.73 2.33 -14.78
C ASP A 82 5.89 2.43 -13.25
N LEU A 83 4.91 1.96 -12.49
CA LEU A 83 4.96 1.79 -11.03
C LEU A 83 5.20 0.35 -10.60
N TYR A 84 5.18 -0.62 -11.52
CA TYR A 84 5.29 -2.02 -11.16
C TYR A 84 6.65 -2.61 -11.51
N ILE A 85 7.31 -3.20 -10.52
CA ILE A 85 8.52 -4.01 -10.74
C ILE A 85 8.12 -5.43 -11.12
N LEU A 86 8.53 -5.87 -12.31
CA LEU A 86 8.22 -7.20 -12.80
C LEU A 86 8.66 -8.30 -11.82
N ASN A 87 7.77 -9.24 -11.56
CA ASN A 87 7.93 -10.36 -10.61
C ASN A 87 7.95 -9.96 -9.12
N SER A 88 7.69 -8.70 -8.77
CA SER A 88 7.44 -8.35 -7.37
C SER A 88 6.10 -8.92 -6.90
N PRO A 89 6.00 -9.38 -5.64
CA PRO A 89 4.76 -9.91 -5.11
C PRO A 89 3.63 -8.88 -5.09
N ILE A 90 2.42 -9.29 -5.50
CA ILE A 90 1.19 -8.51 -5.35
C ILE A 90 0.27 -9.29 -4.40
N ILE A 91 -0.13 -8.64 -3.32
CA ILE A 91 -1.12 -9.16 -2.37
C ILE A 91 -2.50 -8.66 -2.80
N MET A 92 -3.27 -9.49 -3.47
CA MET A 92 -4.66 -9.18 -3.75
C MET A 92 -5.48 -9.26 -2.46
N LYS A 93 -6.28 -8.25 -2.21
CA LYS A 93 -7.12 -8.12 -1.02
C LYS A 93 -8.51 -7.62 -1.38
N ASN A 94 -9.52 -8.00 -0.61
CA ASN A 94 -10.89 -7.50 -0.72
C ASN A 94 -11.34 -6.80 0.57
N THR A 95 -10.40 -6.35 1.33
CA THR A 95 -10.54 -5.63 2.61
C THR A 95 -9.56 -4.48 2.65
N PHE A 96 -9.78 -3.46 3.46
CA PHE A 96 -8.91 -2.28 3.52
C PHE A 96 -7.47 -2.64 3.87
N GLY A 97 -7.25 -3.46 4.89
CA GLY A 97 -5.94 -4.04 5.20
C GLY A 97 -5.79 -5.43 4.59
N ALA A 98 -4.62 -5.76 4.11
CA ALA A 98 -4.31 -7.08 3.58
C ALA A 98 -4.15 -8.09 4.75
N GLU A 99 -5.16 -8.90 5.00
CA GLU A 99 -5.15 -9.88 6.11
C GLU A 99 -4.00 -10.89 6.02
N ASN A 100 -3.53 -11.16 4.81
CA ASN A 100 -2.41 -12.07 4.55
C ASN A 100 -1.02 -11.38 4.59
N LEU A 101 -0.95 -10.07 4.80
CA LEU A 101 0.33 -9.32 4.84
C LEU A 101 1.34 -9.95 5.81
N PRO A 102 0.96 -10.39 7.04
CA PRO A 102 1.91 -11.04 7.96
C PRO A 102 2.57 -12.28 7.38
N ASN A 103 1.81 -13.10 6.67
CA ASN A 103 2.33 -14.33 6.06
C ASN A 103 3.31 -14.03 4.93
N TYR A 104 3.02 -13.00 4.13
CA TYR A 104 3.92 -12.54 3.06
C TYR A 104 5.23 -12.01 3.63
N LEU A 105 5.17 -11.14 4.64
CA LEU A 105 6.37 -10.60 5.31
C LEU A 105 7.23 -11.71 5.90
N THR A 106 6.63 -12.66 6.63
CA THR A 106 7.35 -13.81 7.18
C THR A 106 7.98 -14.68 6.08
N SER A 107 7.27 -14.85 4.95
CA SER A 107 7.80 -15.65 3.83
C SER A 107 8.97 -14.96 3.15
N ILE A 108 8.89 -13.64 2.95
CA ILE A 108 9.96 -12.82 2.37
C ILE A 108 11.18 -12.88 3.30
N GLU A 109 10.99 -12.70 4.60
CA GLU A 109 12.07 -12.77 5.58
C GLU A 109 12.81 -14.11 5.49
N ARG A 110 12.09 -15.24 5.50
CA ARG A 110 12.68 -16.59 5.38
C ARG A 110 13.44 -16.81 4.07
N ILE A 111 12.92 -16.27 2.96
CA ILE A 111 13.54 -16.44 1.64
C ILE A 111 14.80 -15.59 1.53
N CYS A 112 14.74 -14.36 2.02
CA CYS A 112 15.79 -13.36 1.85
C CYS A 112 16.80 -13.32 3.00
N GLU A 113 16.54 -13.98 4.13
CA GLU A 113 17.37 -13.91 5.35
C GLU A 113 18.86 -14.22 5.11
N LYS A 114 19.14 -15.19 4.24
CA LYS A 114 20.52 -15.58 3.93
C LYS A 114 21.30 -14.51 3.16
N ASP A 115 20.58 -13.76 2.30
CA ASP A 115 21.22 -12.80 1.39
C ASP A 115 21.10 -11.36 1.88
N LYS A 116 19.99 -11.03 2.56
CA LYS A 116 19.64 -9.66 2.98
C LYS A 116 19.49 -9.46 4.48
N GLY A 117 19.58 -10.54 5.28
CA GLY A 117 19.37 -10.50 6.74
C GLY A 117 17.91 -10.29 7.14
N SER A 118 17.67 -10.06 8.44
CA SER A 118 16.33 -9.79 8.99
C SER A 118 15.75 -8.46 8.51
N ILE A 119 14.44 -8.26 8.73
CA ILE A 119 13.76 -7.00 8.42
C ILE A 119 14.24 -5.90 9.37
N GLU A 120 14.83 -4.85 8.82
CA GLU A 120 15.36 -3.69 9.55
C GLU A 120 14.36 -2.53 9.61
N ALA A 121 13.53 -2.38 8.56
CA ALA A 121 12.48 -1.38 8.48
C ALA A 121 11.41 -1.80 7.47
N ILE A 122 10.18 -1.34 7.69
CA ILE A 122 9.07 -1.47 6.76
C ILE A 122 8.55 -0.07 6.46
N GLU A 123 8.70 0.37 5.20
CA GLU A 123 8.14 1.63 4.72
C GLU A 123 6.87 1.37 3.92
N ILE A 124 5.84 2.18 4.13
CA ILE A 124 4.52 2.01 3.52
C ILE A 124 4.12 3.31 2.86
N ILE A 125 3.72 3.22 1.58
CA ILE A 125 3.31 4.34 0.74
C ILE A 125 2.06 3.96 -0.07
N GLY A 126 1.39 4.93 -0.67
CA GLY A 126 0.29 4.71 -1.63
C GLY A 126 -1.06 5.28 -1.21
N LEU A 127 -2.13 4.59 -1.57
CA LEU A 127 -3.51 5.06 -1.52
C LEU A 127 -4.44 4.10 -0.74
N CYS A 128 -5.50 4.58 -0.09
CA CYS A 128 -5.58 5.96 0.41
C CYS A 128 -5.03 5.98 1.82
N THR A 129 -4.37 7.08 2.21
CA THR A 129 -3.72 7.23 3.52
C THR A 129 -4.64 6.86 4.68
N ASP A 130 -5.88 7.32 4.60
CA ASP A 130 -6.92 7.24 5.63
C ASP A 130 -7.75 5.95 5.60
N ILE A 131 -7.48 5.06 4.64
CA ILE A 131 -8.22 3.79 4.49
C ILE A 131 -7.23 2.61 4.41
N CYS A 132 -6.72 2.31 3.23
CA CYS A 132 -5.90 1.11 3.00
C CYS A 132 -4.48 1.26 3.58
N VAL A 133 -3.87 2.45 3.48
CA VAL A 133 -2.51 2.67 4.02
C VAL A 133 -2.52 2.50 5.53
N ILE A 134 -3.34 3.25 6.28
CA ILE A 134 -3.41 3.13 7.75
C ILE A 134 -3.76 1.70 8.19
N SER A 135 -4.65 1.01 7.47
CA SER A 135 -5.03 -0.37 7.79
C SER A 135 -3.83 -1.33 7.67
N ASN A 136 -3.05 -1.23 6.59
CA ASN A 136 -1.86 -2.06 6.40
C ASN A 136 -0.72 -1.68 7.37
N VAL A 137 -0.59 -0.38 7.70
CA VAL A 137 0.36 0.12 8.71
C VAL A 137 0.08 -0.53 10.07
N MET A 138 -1.18 -0.56 10.51
CA MET A 138 -1.55 -1.16 11.79
C MET A 138 -1.34 -2.67 11.82
N ILE A 139 -1.59 -3.37 10.71
CA ILE A 139 -1.28 -4.78 10.56
C ILE A 139 0.24 -5.02 10.68
N ALA A 140 1.04 -4.26 9.93
CA ALA A 140 2.50 -4.37 9.98
C ALA A 140 3.04 -4.09 11.40
N LYS A 141 2.57 -3.02 12.06
CA LYS A 141 2.98 -2.67 13.43
C LYS A 141 2.62 -3.74 14.45
N SER A 142 1.45 -4.36 14.29
CA SER A 142 1.01 -5.44 15.19
C SER A 142 1.87 -6.71 15.06
N CYS A 143 2.38 -6.99 13.85
CA CYS A 143 3.18 -8.18 13.58
C CYS A 143 4.67 -7.99 13.85
N TYR A 144 5.16 -6.75 13.66
CA TYR A 144 6.56 -6.38 13.81
C TYR A 144 6.70 -5.19 14.78
N PRO A 145 6.36 -5.37 16.07
CA PRO A 145 6.32 -4.26 17.04
C PRO A 145 7.68 -3.60 17.27
N GLU A 146 8.79 -4.36 17.12
CA GLU A 146 10.15 -3.89 17.32
C GLU A 146 10.84 -3.38 16.05
N VAL A 147 10.22 -3.56 14.89
CA VAL A 147 10.72 -3.05 13.62
C VAL A 147 10.15 -1.64 13.39
N PRO A 148 10.98 -0.66 12.99
CA PRO A 148 10.49 0.65 12.57
C PRO A 148 9.50 0.53 11.41
N ILE A 149 8.29 1.08 11.61
CA ILE A 149 7.27 1.21 10.58
C ILE A 149 7.23 2.67 10.18
N ILE A 150 7.47 2.94 8.90
CA ILE A 150 7.65 4.28 8.34
C ILE A 150 6.55 4.53 7.30
N VAL A 151 6.01 5.73 7.28
CA VAL A 151 5.11 6.21 6.22
C VAL A 151 5.68 7.49 5.64
N ASP A 152 6.01 7.46 4.35
CA ASP A 152 6.38 8.67 3.62
C ASP A 152 5.11 9.42 3.20
N SER A 153 4.81 10.48 3.94
CA SER A 153 3.60 11.28 3.73
C SER A 153 3.54 11.93 2.35
N SER A 154 4.70 12.20 1.76
CA SER A 154 4.79 12.79 0.42
C SER A 154 4.48 11.81 -0.70
N CYS A 155 4.51 10.51 -0.41
CA CYS A 155 4.16 9.40 -1.29
C CYS A 155 2.78 8.81 -0.96
N CYS A 156 1.95 9.52 -0.19
CA CYS A 156 0.59 9.11 0.18
C CYS A 156 -0.42 10.20 -0.12
N ALA A 157 -1.64 9.82 -0.45
CA ALA A 157 -2.78 10.73 -0.54
C ALA A 157 -4.02 10.09 0.10
N GLY A 158 -4.83 10.88 0.79
CA GLY A 158 -6.10 10.44 1.36
C GLY A 158 -7.28 10.76 0.43
N VAL A 159 -8.47 10.37 0.86
CA VAL A 159 -9.72 10.74 0.16
C VAL A 159 -9.88 12.25 0.10
N THR A 160 -9.45 12.95 1.14
CA THR A 160 -9.35 14.39 1.21
C THR A 160 -8.03 14.82 1.88
N PRO A 161 -7.53 16.05 1.65
CA PRO A 161 -6.37 16.56 2.38
C PRO A 161 -6.53 16.55 3.90
N GLU A 162 -7.76 16.77 4.39
CA GLU A 162 -8.06 16.76 5.83
C GLU A 162 -7.99 15.33 6.38
N SER A 163 -8.64 14.35 5.73
CA SER A 163 -8.62 12.96 6.19
C SER A 163 -7.21 12.34 6.10
N HIS A 164 -6.42 12.71 5.08
CA HIS A 164 -5.00 12.38 4.98
C HIS A 164 -4.23 12.84 6.23
N LYS A 165 -4.34 14.12 6.59
CA LYS A 165 -3.66 14.67 7.76
C LYS A 165 -4.10 13.99 9.06
N ASN A 166 -5.40 13.75 9.22
CA ASN A 166 -5.94 13.09 10.40
C ASN A 166 -5.41 11.65 10.55
N ALA A 167 -5.29 10.91 9.44
CA ALA A 167 -4.73 9.57 9.44
C ALA A 167 -3.25 9.56 9.82
N LEU A 168 -2.45 10.50 9.31
CA LEU A 168 -1.04 10.64 9.68
C LEU A 168 -0.88 10.93 11.18
N GLU A 169 -1.69 11.82 11.75
CA GLU A 169 -1.66 12.11 13.19
C GLU A 169 -2.08 10.89 14.03
N ALA A 170 -3.09 10.13 13.57
CA ALA A 170 -3.48 8.88 14.24
C ALA A 170 -2.35 7.84 14.22
N MET A 171 -1.66 7.69 13.08
CA MET A 171 -0.52 6.77 12.97
C MET A 171 0.64 7.17 13.88
N LYS A 172 0.95 8.46 14.02
CA LYS A 172 1.96 8.96 14.98
C LYS A 172 1.67 8.53 16.42
N MET A 173 0.39 8.59 16.83
CA MET A 173 -0.01 8.12 18.16
C MET A 173 0.24 6.62 18.37
N CYS A 174 0.26 5.84 17.28
CA CYS A 174 0.58 4.41 17.28
C CYS A 174 2.08 4.13 17.08
N GLN A 175 2.94 5.14 17.27
CA GLN A 175 4.41 5.03 17.16
C GLN A 175 4.89 4.70 15.73
N ILE A 176 4.16 5.16 14.74
CA ILE A 176 4.58 5.09 13.33
C ILE A 176 5.42 6.33 13.03
N GLU A 177 6.54 6.12 12.36
CA GLU A 177 7.41 7.21 11.89
C GLU A 177 6.82 7.82 10.62
N ILE A 178 6.49 9.10 10.65
CA ILE A 178 5.99 9.86 9.51
C ILE A 178 7.11 10.77 8.99
N VAL A 179 7.49 10.58 7.74
CA VAL A 179 8.52 11.34 7.03
C VAL A 179 7.95 12.12 5.85
#